data_3a2ee4ec07d38c0dcdf04036cf5a9c53
#
_entry.id   3a2ee4ec07d38c0dcdf04036cf5a9c53
#
_cell.length_a   1.000
_cell.length_b   1.000
_cell.length_c   1.000
_cell.angle_alpha   90.00
_cell.angle_beta   90.00
_cell.angle_gamma   90.00
#
_symmetry.space_group_name_H-M   'P 1'
#
loop_
_entity.id
_entity.type
_entity.pdbx_description
1 polymer ?
#
loop_
_entity_poly.entity_id
_entity_poly.type
_entity_poly.pdbx_seq_one_letter_code
_entity_poly.pdbx_strand_id
1 'polypeptide(L)'
;DDNANATAITIDSSENVGIGTAAPKSKLDLNLGSGTVTSSPSGSYSDYAVALYGSTTGGSIRNFIGVGEGSAVAAGIGFVDTGSGGAQGVTFNTGNLSSTAEAMRLDASGNVLVNTTSSTTVGNGGFAIKPQTGNGTRVDISNAGQAMLLDGAASGPIIGLYGNGTPVGSIGTAGDTPYISAPSAGGVRFTYLNSTNAAMMPCNTTGANADATHDIGYTNVRFKDLYLSGGVYLGGTGAGNKLEDYEEGTWTPGIRFGASTAGSLTGVGGSYTKIGRQVTVNAAFSVSNLNGGSGSAYVTGFPFAAGDTVTSTSIEGQGLIGYYSDIGESVSGMGVGVLQNGTVAEVYKYNSSTISNAATQTTLQVGADIRFSLTYFTA
;
A
#
# COMPACT_ATOMS: atom_id res chain seq x y z
N ASP A 1 57.03 -6.98 55.46
CA ASP A 1 56.83 -5.76 56.23
C ASP A 1 56.97 -4.58 55.32
N ASP A 2 55.88 -4.11 54.81
CA ASP A 2 55.87 -2.82 54.23
C ASP A 2 55.68 -1.77 55.31
N ASN A 3 56.38 -0.73 55.23
CA ASN A 3 56.36 0.39 56.16
C ASN A 3 55.10 1.28 55.94
N ALA A 4 53.98 0.68 55.57
CA ALA A 4 52.74 1.35 55.28
C ALA A 4 51.86 1.47 56.53
N ASN A 5 51.58 2.68 56.96
CA ASN A 5 50.66 3.03 58.03
C ASN A 5 49.17 2.73 57.71
N ALA A 6 48.89 1.85 56.80
CA ALA A 6 47.53 1.49 56.41
C ALA A 6 47.28 -0.01 56.63
N THR A 7 46.16 -0.34 57.22
CA THR A 7 45.73 -1.72 57.41
C THR A 7 45.34 -2.29 56.05
N ALA A 8 46.18 -3.17 55.48
CA ALA A 8 45.92 -3.78 54.18
C ALA A 8 44.71 -4.72 54.21
N ILE A 9 44.55 -5.49 55.25
CA ILE A 9 43.41 -6.39 55.46
C ILE A 9 43.00 -6.31 56.97
N THR A 10 41.71 -6.14 57.21
CA THR A 10 41.07 -6.18 58.50
C THR A 10 40.08 -7.32 58.57
N ILE A 11 40.05 -8.06 59.69
CA ILE A 11 38.92 -8.93 60.05
C ILE A 11 38.35 -8.36 61.34
N ASP A 12 37.12 -7.91 61.34
CA ASP A 12 36.48 -7.36 62.53
C ASP A 12 35.87 -8.45 63.42
N SER A 13 35.33 -8.03 64.58
CA SER A 13 34.70 -8.94 65.54
C SER A 13 33.41 -9.61 65.02
N SER A 14 32.87 -9.18 63.89
CA SER A 14 31.70 -9.75 63.19
C SER A 14 32.11 -10.61 61.98
N GLU A 15 33.41 -10.93 61.90
CA GLU A 15 34.00 -11.75 60.83
C GLU A 15 33.83 -11.11 59.41
N ASN A 16 33.77 -9.78 59.32
CA ASN A 16 33.83 -9.08 58.09
C ASN A 16 35.29 -8.83 57.67
N VAL A 17 35.59 -9.04 56.40
CA VAL A 17 36.91 -8.80 55.82
C VAL A 17 36.91 -7.46 55.11
N GLY A 18 37.75 -6.53 55.59
CA GLY A 18 38.02 -5.27 54.93
C GLY A 18 39.36 -5.28 54.19
N ILE A 19 39.43 -4.82 52.96
CA ILE A 19 40.68 -4.57 52.27
C ILE A 19 40.70 -3.05 51.96
N GLY A 20 41.78 -2.41 52.53
CA GLY A 20 41.89 -0.95 52.45
C GLY A 20 40.98 -0.18 53.41
N THR A 21 40.34 -0.85 54.37
CA THR A 21 39.48 -0.26 55.38
C THR A 21 39.63 -1.00 56.70
N ALA A 22 39.70 -0.24 57.85
CA ALA A 22 39.74 -0.80 59.21
C ALA A 22 38.31 -1.02 59.78
N ALA A 23 37.26 -0.53 59.10
CA ALA A 23 35.87 -0.68 59.53
C ALA A 23 35.01 -1.21 58.38
N PRO A 24 35.05 -2.50 58.04
CA PRO A 24 34.29 -3.09 56.97
C PRO A 24 32.78 -3.01 57.23
N LYS A 25 32.02 -2.63 56.20
CA LYS A 25 30.56 -2.44 56.26
C LYS A 25 29.78 -3.64 55.75
N SER A 26 30.48 -4.64 55.21
CA SER A 26 29.92 -5.88 54.67
C SER A 26 30.86 -7.05 54.91
N LYS A 27 30.44 -8.31 54.70
CA LYS A 27 31.28 -9.51 54.87
C LYS A 27 32.61 -9.44 54.09
N LEU A 28 32.63 -8.78 52.95
CA LEU A 28 33.81 -8.38 52.20
C LEU A 28 33.63 -6.91 51.76
N ASP A 29 34.50 -6.04 52.29
CA ASP A 29 34.51 -4.61 51.96
C ASP A 29 35.86 -4.23 51.33
N LEU A 30 35.82 -3.82 50.09
CA LEU A 30 36.96 -3.33 49.31
C LEU A 30 36.89 -1.80 49.24
N ASN A 31 37.70 -1.13 50.06
CA ASN A 31 37.81 0.33 50.03
C ASN A 31 39.04 0.75 49.22
N LEU A 32 38.78 1.25 48.03
CA LEU A 32 39.81 1.67 47.08
C LEU A 32 40.31 3.11 47.30
N GLY A 33 39.88 3.75 48.39
CA GLY A 33 40.17 5.17 48.61
C GLY A 33 39.44 6.11 47.67
N SER A 34 39.85 7.35 47.63
CA SER A 34 39.24 8.40 46.81
C SER A 34 39.77 8.46 45.35
N GLY A 35 40.12 7.33 44.79
CA GLY A 35 40.56 7.25 43.38
C GLY A 35 39.50 7.67 42.39
N THR A 36 39.85 8.46 41.41
CA THR A 36 38.95 8.86 40.32
C THR A 36 38.62 7.63 39.48
N VAL A 37 37.36 7.21 39.46
CA VAL A 37 36.89 6.23 38.46
C VAL A 37 36.89 6.92 37.12
N THR A 38 37.78 6.53 36.22
CA THR A 38 37.77 7.05 34.84
C THR A 38 36.57 6.48 34.11
N SER A 39 35.87 7.33 33.35
CA SER A 39 34.68 6.96 32.56
C SER A 39 34.98 5.96 31.44
N SER A 40 36.24 5.71 31.15
CA SER A 40 36.72 4.74 30.16
C SER A 40 37.98 4.09 30.67
N PRO A 41 37.89 2.85 31.24
CA PRO A 41 39.07 2.11 31.66
C PRO A 41 40.03 1.92 30.49
N SER A 42 41.30 2.12 30.77
CA SER A 42 42.33 1.85 29.79
C SER A 42 42.60 0.36 29.65
N GLY A 43 42.83 -0.45 29.13
CA GLY A 43 43.10 -1.89 29.18
C GLY A 43 44.16 -2.28 30.21
N SER A 44 44.53 -1.37 31.16
CA SER A 44 45.47 -1.64 32.23
C SER A 44 44.78 -2.24 33.46
N TYR A 45 45.41 -3.23 34.11
CA TYR A 45 44.88 -3.84 35.34
C TYR A 45 44.71 -2.85 36.49
N SER A 46 45.49 -1.75 36.50
CA SER A 46 45.40 -0.71 37.52
C SER A 46 44.10 0.06 37.54
N ASP A 47 43.31 -0.04 36.47
CA ASP A 47 42.04 0.66 36.34
C ASP A 47 40.87 -0.11 36.98
N TYR A 48 41.10 -1.27 37.46
CA TYR A 48 40.08 -2.17 38.02
C TYR A 48 40.29 -2.42 39.53
N ALA A 49 39.19 -2.34 40.26
CA ALA A 49 39.18 -2.69 41.71
C ALA A 49 39.44 -4.17 41.94
N VAL A 50 38.93 -5.01 41.09
CA VAL A 50 39.14 -6.45 41.10
C VAL A 50 39.45 -6.87 39.66
N ALA A 51 40.67 -7.29 39.39
CA ALA A 51 41.08 -7.85 38.12
C ALA A 51 41.18 -9.37 38.23
N LEU A 52 40.46 -10.08 37.36
CA LEU A 52 40.55 -11.54 37.24
C LEU A 52 41.21 -11.88 35.93
N TYR A 53 42.36 -12.49 35.97
CA TYR A 53 43.06 -12.93 34.78
C TYR A 53 43.56 -14.37 34.93
N GLY A 54 43.74 -15.03 33.84
CA GLY A 54 44.25 -16.39 33.78
C GLY A 54 44.81 -16.72 32.42
N SER A 55 45.77 -17.60 32.36
CA SER A 55 46.29 -18.11 31.08
C SER A 55 45.23 -18.99 30.44
N THR A 56 44.64 -18.53 29.31
CA THR A 56 43.72 -19.34 28.55
C THR A 56 44.03 -19.27 27.07
N THR A 57 44.21 -20.40 26.50
CA THR A 57 44.14 -20.62 25.07
C THR A 57 42.73 -21.17 24.76
N GLY A 58 41.81 -20.28 24.35
CA GLY A 58 40.53 -20.63 23.77
C GLY A 58 39.31 -20.73 24.67
N GLY A 59 38.30 -20.02 24.33
CA GLY A 59 36.87 -20.24 24.46
C GLY A 59 36.29 -20.68 25.83
N SER A 60 36.67 -20.03 26.96
CA SER A 60 36.12 -20.41 28.26
C SER A 60 35.17 -19.34 28.80
N ILE A 61 33.95 -19.75 29.12
CA ILE A 61 33.04 -18.93 29.94
C ILE A 61 33.53 -19.05 31.40
N ARG A 62 33.78 -17.91 32.05
CA ARG A 62 34.09 -17.87 33.47
C ARG A 62 32.99 -17.13 34.19
N ASN A 63 32.26 -17.80 35.05
CA ASN A 63 31.35 -17.15 35.97
C ASN A 63 32.13 -16.42 37.04
N PHE A 64 31.89 -15.12 37.15
CA PHE A 64 32.55 -14.28 38.11
C PHE A 64 31.74 -14.14 39.40
N ILE A 65 30.43 -13.96 39.29
CA ILE A 65 29.50 -13.93 40.40
C ILE A 65 28.48 -15.04 40.20
N GLY A 66 28.40 -15.98 41.10
CA GLY A 66 27.43 -17.07 41.06
C GLY A 66 26.59 -17.12 42.32
N VAL A 67 25.32 -17.45 42.14
CA VAL A 67 24.39 -17.77 43.25
C VAL A 67 23.93 -19.21 43.08
N GLY A 68 24.06 -19.96 44.16
CA GLY A 68 23.72 -21.38 44.15
C GLY A 68 23.48 -21.93 45.55
N GLU A 69 23.21 -23.21 45.61
CA GLU A 69 23.00 -23.95 46.84
C GLU A 69 23.81 -25.26 46.82
N GLY A 70 24.46 -25.58 47.95
CA GLY A 70 25.31 -26.74 48.02
C GLY A 70 26.54 -26.63 47.12
N SER A 71 26.69 -27.55 46.17
CA SER A 71 27.82 -27.60 45.24
C SER A 71 27.46 -27.12 43.81
N ALA A 72 26.27 -26.56 43.61
CA ALA A 72 25.77 -26.17 42.30
C ALA A 72 25.46 -24.66 42.22
N VAL A 73 25.68 -24.06 41.05
CA VAL A 73 25.38 -22.67 40.76
C VAL A 73 24.11 -22.62 39.91
N ALA A 74 23.11 -21.83 40.33
CA ALA A 74 21.85 -21.70 39.63
C ALA A 74 21.77 -20.45 38.75
N ALA A 75 22.55 -19.41 39.03
CA ALA A 75 22.61 -18.20 38.21
C ALA A 75 23.99 -17.54 38.36
N GLY A 76 24.40 -16.76 37.36
CA GLY A 76 25.68 -16.07 37.45
C GLY A 76 25.92 -15.06 36.33
N ILE A 77 26.86 -14.16 36.59
CA ILE A 77 27.45 -13.28 35.60
C ILE A 77 28.79 -13.86 35.21
N GLY A 78 29.04 -14.01 33.92
CA GLY A 78 30.26 -14.57 33.39
C GLY A 78 30.93 -13.66 32.36
N PHE A 79 32.19 -13.95 32.10
CA PHE A 79 32.96 -13.33 31.01
C PHE A 79 33.33 -14.41 30.01
N VAL A 80 33.19 -14.10 28.75
CA VAL A 80 33.54 -14.98 27.62
C VAL A 80 34.81 -14.50 27.00
N ASP A 81 35.82 -15.36 26.96
CA ASP A 81 37.03 -15.18 26.20
C ASP A 81 36.98 -16.10 24.96
N THR A 82 37.05 -15.55 23.80
CA THR A 82 36.96 -16.29 22.52
C THR A 82 38.32 -16.69 21.95
N GLY A 83 39.43 -16.51 22.69
CA GLY A 83 40.76 -16.96 22.30
C GLY A 83 41.79 -15.84 22.14
N SER A 84 42.98 -16.16 21.65
CA SER A 84 44.14 -15.25 21.61
C SER A 84 43.89 -13.99 20.76
N GLY A 85 44.00 -12.82 21.38
CA GLY A 85 43.62 -11.53 20.83
C GLY A 85 42.14 -11.22 21.02
N GLY A 86 41.51 -11.89 21.95
CA GLY A 86 40.13 -12.26 22.05
C GLY A 86 39.12 -11.17 22.22
N ALA A 87 38.07 -11.36 21.49
CA ALA A 87 36.83 -10.67 21.67
C ALA A 87 36.24 -11.10 23.05
N GLN A 88 36.06 -10.12 23.93
CA GLN A 88 35.52 -10.33 25.27
C GLN A 88 34.04 -9.99 25.29
N GLY A 89 33.27 -10.77 26.04
CA GLY A 89 31.85 -10.53 26.26
C GLY A 89 31.45 -10.71 27.72
N VAL A 90 30.28 -10.15 28.05
CA VAL A 90 29.67 -10.36 29.40
C VAL A 90 28.41 -11.21 29.16
N THR A 91 28.27 -12.27 30.00
CA THR A 91 27.13 -13.18 29.96
C THR A 91 26.34 -13.14 31.25
N PHE A 92 25.02 -13.32 31.11
CA PHE A 92 24.10 -13.58 32.20
C PHE A 92 23.56 -15.00 32.04
N ASN A 93 23.82 -15.83 33.03
CA ASN A 93 23.47 -17.24 33.01
C ASN A 93 22.34 -17.50 34.00
N THR A 94 21.35 -18.27 33.61
CA THR A 94 20.24 -18.69 34.48
C THR A 94 19.99 -20.18 34.32
N GLY A 95 19.36 -20.78 35.30
CA GLY A 95 19.06 -22.21 35.27
C GLY A 95 18.52 -22.73 36.58
N ASN A 96 18.84 -23.96 36.85
CA ASN A 96 18.58 -24.62 38.13
C ASN A 96 19.86 -25.28 38.63
N LEU A 97 19.80 -25.86 39.82
CA LEU A 97 20.97 -26.49 40.46
C LEU A 97 21.58 -27.67 39.67
N SER A 98 20.88 -28.15 38.62
CA SER A 98 21.38 -29.23 37.76
C SER A 98 22.02 -28.75 36.46
N SER A 99 21.63 -27.56 35.98
CA SER A 99 22.20 -26.97 34.78
C SER A 99 21.93 -25.47 34.70
N THR A 100 22.94 -24.72 34.26
CA THR A 100 22.81 -23.30 33.90
C THR A 100 23.04 -23.13 32.43
N ALA A 101 22.25 -22.23 31.81
CA ALA A 101 22.39 -21.83 30.41
C ALA A 101 22.60 -20.34 30.33
N GLU A 102 23.27 -19.88 29.29
CA GLU A 102 23.39 -18.47 28.98
C GLU A 102 22.01 -17.94 28.49
N ALA A 103 21.50 -16.95 29.20
CA ALA A 103 20.23 -16.30 28.89
C ALA A 103 20.41 -15.00 28.10
N MET A 104 21.55 -14.31 28.35
CA MET A 104 21.85 -13.04 27.67
C MET A 104 23.37 -12.85 27.62
N ARG A 105 23.85 -12.17 26.57
CA ARG A 105 25.22 -11.64 26.49
C ARG A 105 25.29 -10.27 25.85
N LEU A 106 26.34 -9.55 26.23
CA LEU A 106 26.92 -8.47 25.45
C LEU A 106 28.18 -9.02 24.79
N ASP A 107 28.21 -9.14 23.49
CA ASP A 107 29.37 -9.65 22.77
C ASP A 107 30.44 -8.57 22.53
N ALA A 108 31.60 -8.96 22.04
CA ALA A 108 32.70 -8.07 21.77
C ALA A 108 32.47 -7.01 20.70
N SER A 109 31.45 -7.18 19.88
CA SER A 109 31.00 -6.21 18.87
C SER A 109 29.98 -5.22 19.43
N GLY A 110 29.62 -5.32 20.70
CA GLY A 110 28.63 -4.48 21.36
C GLY A 110 27.19 -4.93 21.16
N ASN A 111 26.93 -6.13 20.62
CA ASN A 111 25.58 -6.65 20.44
C ASN A 111 25.03 -7.23 21.75
N VAL A 112 23.78 -6.87 22.05
CA VAL A 112 23.01 -7.53 23.13
C VAL A 112 22.26 -8.71 22.54
N LEU A 113 22.62 -9.91 22.94
CA LEU A 113 22.02 -11.16 22.49
C LEU A 113 21.22 -11.78 23.63
N VAL A 114 19.97 -12.15 23.40
CA VAL A 114 19.11 -12.79 24.38
C VAL A 114 18.66 -14.13 23.83
N ASN A 115 18.90 -15.19 24.60
CA ASN A 115 18.59 -16.58 24.25
C ASN A 115 19.26 -17.06 22.93
N THR A 116 20.39 -16.44 22.57
CA THR A 116 21.22 -16.85 21.43
C THR A 116 22.67 -16.49 21.71
N THR A 117 23.58 -17.28 21.19
CA THR A 117 25.04 -17.05 21.30
C THR A 117 25.63 -16.51 19.99
N SER A 118 24.81 -16.33 18.95
CA SER A 118 25.26 -15.87 17.65
C SER A 118 24.51 -14.63 17.20
N SER A 119 25.23 -13.61 16.78
CA SER A 119 24.68 -12.39 16.17
C SER A 119 24.20 -12.58 14.72
N THR A 120 24.52 -13.71 14.09
CA THR A 120 24.24 -13.96 12.67
C THR A 120 23.03 -14.86 12.43
N THR A 121 22.46 -15.46 13.46
CA THR A 121 21.34 -16.40 13.31
C THR A 121 20.17 -15.97 14.18
N VAL A 122 19.21 -15.31 13.60
CA VAL A 122 17.92 -15.02 14.23
C VAL A 122 17.02 -16.25 14.02
N GLY A 123 17.44 -17.37 14.58
CA GLY A 123 16.66 -18.60 14.57
C GLY A 123 16.34 -19.03 16.00
N ASN A 124 15.09 -19.05 16.35
CA ASN A 124 14.54 -19.53 17.62
C ASN A 124 14.85 -18.71 18.88
N GLY A 125 14.22 -17.58 19.04
CA GLY A 125 13.95 -17.01 20.36
C GLY A 125 14.47 -15.61 20.62
N GLY A 126 13.71 -14.86 20.76
CA GLY A 126 13.10 -13.68 21.26
C GLY A 126 13.95 -12.69 22.04
N PHE A 127 13.92 -11.45 21.57
CA PHE A 127 14.21 -10.27 22.37
C PHE A 127 12.89 -9.76 22.96
N ALA A 128 12.79 -9.64 24.29
CA ALA A 128 11.60 -9.08 24.93
C ALA A 128 12.00 -7.85 25.76
N ILE A 129 11.56 -6.67 25.33
CA ILE A 129 11.55 -5.48 26.19
C ILE A 129 10.19 -5.46 26.89
N LYS A 130 10.17 -5.52 28.23
CA LYS A 130 8.93 -5.40 29.00
C LYS A 130 8.67 -3.94 29.36
N PRO A 131 7.43 -3.48 29.26
CA PRO A 131 7.06 -2.08 29.46
C PRO A 131 7.11 -1.66 30.92
N GLN A 132 7.37 -0.39 31.12
CA GLN A 132 7.04 0.34 32.34
C GLN A 132 5.54 0.67 32.34
N THR A 133 4.93 0.60 33.51
CA THR A 133 3.51 0.94 33.70
C THR A 133 3.20 2.38 33.35
N GLY A 134 2.27 2.59 32.39
CA GLY A 134 1.65 3.90 32.14
C GLY A 134 1.68 4.44 30.72
N ASN A 135 2.72 4.22 29.94
CA ASN A 135 2.78 4.59 28.51
C ASN A 135 3.57 3.53 27.76
N GLY A 136 3.02 3.06 26.67
CA GLY A 136 3.50 1.91 25.91
C GLY A 136 5.01 1.87 25.66
N THR A 137 5.55 0.66 25.66
CA THR A 137 6.96 0.42 25.37
C THR A 137 7.27 0.81 23.93
N ARG A 138 8.26 1.66 23.77
CA ARG A 138 8.77 2.05 22.46
C ARG A 138 10.07 1.29 22.17
N VAL A 139 10.14 0.67 21.03
CA VAL A 139 11.37 0.14 20.47
C VAL A 139 11.80 1.07 19.33
N ASP A 140 12.84 1.85 19.57
CA ASP A 140 13.44 2.71 18.55
C ASP A 140 14.57 1.94 17.86
N ILE A 141 14.40 1.67 16.59
CA ILE A 141 15.44 1.12 15.74
C ILE A 141 15.74 2.17 14.66
N SER A 142 16.90 2.80 14.74
CA SER A 142 17.35 3.79 13.76
C SER A 142 18.57 3.27 13.01
N ASN A 143 18.49 3.18 11.68
CA ASN A 143 19.60 2.81 10.82
C ASN A 143 19.42 3.45 9.43
N ALA A 144 20.54 3.68 8.72
CA ALA A 144 20.53 4.16 7.34
C ALA A 144 20.10 3.11 6.30
N GLY A 145 19.89 1.86 6.72
CA GLY A 145 19.43 0.74 5.89
C GLY A 145 18.18 0.06 6.46
N GLN A 146 18.12 -1.26 6.42
CA GLN A 146 17.03 -2.03 7.00
C GLN A 146 17.06 -1.95 8.53
N ALA A 147 16.10 -1.28 9.15
CA ALA A 147 16.08 -1.05 10.58
C ALA A 147 15.56 -2.26 11.39
N MET A 148 14.60 -3.00 10.84
CA MET A 148 13.98 -4.13 11.51
C MET A 148 13.68 -5.25 10.52
N LEU A 149 14.20 -6.44 10.75
CA LEU A 149 13.84 -7.65 10.03
C LEU A 149 12.93 -8.48 10.94
N LEU A 150 11.72 -8.72 10.46
CA LEU A 150 10.78 -9.66 11.05
C LEU A 150 10.70 -10.88 10.12
N ASP A 151 11.21 -12.00 10.58
CA ASP A 151 11.17 -13.26 9.84
C ASP A 151 10.26 -14.25 10.60
N GLY A 152 9.44 -14.94 9.86
CA GLY A 152 8.47 -15.91 10.38
C GLY A 152 8.45 -17.19 9.53
N ALA A 153 7.51 -18.07 9.81
CA ALA A 153 7.27 -19.24 8.98
C ALA A 153 6.86 -18.82 7.56
N ALA A 154 7.06 -19.68 6.58
CA ALA A 154 6.76 -19.43 5.16
C ALA A 154 5.30 -18.97 4.90
N SER A 155 4.40 -19.21 5.83
CA SER A 155 3.02 -18.70 5.81
C SER A 155 2.50 -18.55 7.22
N GLY A 156 1.86 -17.42 7.48
CA GLY A 156 1.24 -17.10 8.77
C GLY A 156 1.48 -15.68 9.22
N PRO A 157 0.93 -15.30 10.39
CA PRO A 157 1.16 -14.00 11.01
C PRO A 157 2.62 -13.82 11.43
N ILE A 158 3.21 -12.69 11.07
CA ILE A 158 4.52 -12.23 11.56
C ILE A 158 4.33 -11.23 12.69
N ILE A 159 3.32 -10.37 12.59
CA ILE A 159 2.93 -9.40 13.62
C ILE A 159 1.48 -9.67 14.00
N GLY A 160 1.24 -10.01 15.27
CA GLY A 160 -0.10 -10.05 15.84
C GLY A 160 -0.48 -8.71 16.44
N LEU A 161 -1.65 -8.20 16.10
CA LEU A 161 -2.24 -7.00 16.69
C LEU A 161 -3.27 -7.42 17.73
N TYR A 162 -3.12 -6.93 18.97
CA TYR A 162 -3.97 -7.29 20.09
C TYR A 162 -4.59 -6.05 20.73
N GLY A 163 -5.87 -6.13 21.08
CA GLY A 163 -6.59 -5.17 21.90
C GLY A 163 -7.09 -5.85 23.18
N ASN A 164 -6.62 -5.41 24.36
CA ASN A 164 -6.98 -6.00 25.66
C ASN A 164 -6.80 -7.54 25.73
N GLY A 165 -5.68 -8.03 25.17
CA GLY A 165 -5.38 -9.46 25.15
C GLY A 165 -6.12 -10.29 24.08
N THR A 166 -7.02 -9.67 23.32
CA THR A 166 -7.75 -10.33 22.22
C THR A 166 -7.11 -9.99 20.88
N PRO A 167 -6.90 -10.95 19.96
CA PRO A 167 -6.43 -10.66 18.62
C PRO A 167 -7.40 -9.74 17.87
N VAL A 168 -6.92 -8.62 17.33
CA VAL A 168 -7.70 -7.67 16.52
C VAL A 168 -7.23 -7.59 15.08
N GLY A 169 -6.13 -8.24 14.74
CA GLY A 169 -5.61 -8.32 13.38
C GLY A 169 -4.20 -8.89 13.32
N SER A 170 -3.69 -9.01 12.10
CA SER A 170 -2.31 -9.44 11.87
C SER A 170 -1.73 -8.85 10.58
N ILE A 171 -0.40 -8.78 10.54
CA ILE A 171 0.40 -8.62 9.33
C ILE A 171 1.20 -9.91 9.17
N GLY A 172 1.17 -10.51 8.01
CA GLY A 172 1.83 -11.80 7.78
C GLY A 172 2.15 -12.06 6.33
N THR A 173 2.56 -13.30 6.05
CA THR A 173 2.85 -13.80 4.70
C THR A 173 2.00 -15.03 4.39
N ALA A 174 1.65 -15.18 3.11
CA ALA A 174 1.06 -16.39 2.54
C ALA A 174 1.91 -16.77 1.33
N GLY A 175 2.86 -17.70 1.52
CA GLY A 175 3.99 -17.87 0.62
C GLY A 175 4.80 -16.56 0.56
N ASP A 176 5.16 -16.14 -0.65
CA ASP A 176 5.98 -14.93 -0.86
C ASP A 176 5.19 -13.62 -0.87
N THR A 177 3.93 -13.62 -0.44
CA THR A 177 3.05 -12.44 -0.53
C THR A 177 2.62 -11.94 0.85
N PRO A 178 2.85 -10.64 1.16
CA PRO A 178 2.40 -10.03 2.40
C PRO A 178 0.89 -9.80 2.41
N TYR A 179 0.28 -9.89 3.60
CA TYR A 179 -1.12 -9.55 3.81
C TYR A 179 -1.34 -8.79 5.13
N ILE A 180 -2.46 -8.09 5.21
CA ILE A 180 -3.00 -7.48 6.43
C ILE A 180 -4.43 -8.00 6.59
N SER A 181 -4.75 -8.58 7.75
CA SER A 181 -6.08 -9.16 7.98
C SER A 181 -6.65 -8.84 9.35
N ALA A 182 -7.98 -8.80 9.42
CA ALA A 182 -8.75 -8.87 10.65
C ALA A 182 -8.90 -10.33 11.13
N PRO A 183 -9.18 -10.58 12.43
CA PRO A 183 -9.10 -11.93 13.01
C PRO A 183 -10.15 -12.91 12.51
N SER A 184 -11.29 -12.44 11.98
CA SER A 184 -12.41 -13.30 11.59
C SER A 184 -12.96 -13.03 10.18
N ALA A 185 -12.55 -11.96 9.51
CA ALA A 185 -13.11 -11.52 8.23
C ALA A 185 -12.12 -11.58 7.07
N GLY A 186 -10.82 -11.74 7.34
CA GLY A 186 -9.77 -11.61 6.34
C GLY A 186 -9.34 -10.16 6.11
N GLY A 187 -8.78 -9.86 4.96
CA GLY A 187 -8.22 -8.55 4.68
C GLY A 187 -7.72 -8.40 3.26
N VAL A 188 -6.58 -7.78 3.09
CA VAL A 188 -5.96 -7.56 1.79
C VAL A 188 -4.54 -8.12 1.74
N ARG A 189 -4.19 -8.66 0.58
CA ARG A 189 -2.83 -9.10 0.25
C ARG A 189 -2.30 -8.34 -0.95
N PHE A 190 -0.98 -8.19 -1.01
CA PHE A 190 -0.28 -7.60 -2.13
C PHE A 190 0.53 -8.67 -2.82
N THR A 191 0.24 -8.94 -4.08
CA THR A 191 0.93 -9.99 -4.83
C THR A 191 1.33 -9.49 -6.21
N TYR A 192 2.40 -10.02 -6.75
CA TYR A 192 2.70 -9.84 -8.16
C TYR A 192 2.02 -10.94 -8.98
N LEU A 193 1.42 -10.53 -10.08
CA LEU A 193 0.76 -11.44 -11.02
C LEU A 193 1.75 -12.00 -12.05
N ASN A 194 2.76 -11.21 -12.37
CA ASN A 194 3.89 -11.54 -13.23
C ASN A 194 5.03 -10.54 -12.99
N SER A 195 6.12 -10.60 -13.74
CA SER A 195 7.30 -9.75 -13.57
C SER A 195 7.05 -8.23 -13.66
N THR A 196 5.89 -7.80 -14.16
CA THR A 196 5.55 -6.38 -14.40
C THR A 196 4.29 -5.91 -13.70
N ASN A 197 3.40 -6.80 -13.27
CA ASN A 197 2.09 -6.47 -12.72
C ASN A 197 1.94 -6.98 -11.28
N ALA A 198 1.50 -6.09 -10.40
CA ALA A 198 1.12 -6.40 -9.03
C ALA A 198 -0.38 -6.12 -8.81
N ALA A 199 -0.96 -6.77 -7.82
CA ALA A 199 -2.35 -6.57 -7.45
C ALA A 199 -2.52 -6.46 -5.94
N MET A 200 -3.49 -5.65 -5.53
CA MET A 200 -4.10 -5.71 -4.20
C MET A 200 -5.34 -6.60 -4.30
N MET A 201 -5.37 -7.69 -3.56
CA MET A 201 -6.42 -8.70 -3.65
C MET A 201 -7.06 -8.97 -2.29
N PRO A 202 -8.36 -9.30 -2.22
CA PRO A 202 -8.98 -9.76 -0.99
C PRO A 202 -8.40 -11.11 -0.56
N CYS A 203 -8.24 -11.29 0.75
CA CYS A 203 -7.75 -12.55 1.31
C CYS A 203 -8.51 -12.93 2.59
N ASN A 204 -8.49 -14.21 2.92
CA ASN A 204 -8.98 -14.70 4.21
C ASN A 204 -7.99 -14.36 5.35
N THR A 205 -8.27 -14.83 6.56
CA THR A 205 -7.47 -14.58 7.77
C THR A 205 -6.06 -15.16 7.72
N THR A 206 -5.77 -16.08 6.81
CA THR A 206 -4.43 -16.68 6.61
C THR A 206 -3.72 -16.15 5.37
N GLY A 207 -4.27 -15.12 4.70
CA GLY A 207 -3.71 -14.54 3.50
C GLY A 207 -4.01 -15.29 2.19
N ALA A 208 -4.78 -16.38 2.21
CA ALA A 208 -5.21 -17.07 0.99
C ALA A 208 -6.31 -16.24 0.26
N ASN A 209 -6.39 -16.38 -1.05
CA ASN A 209 -7.37 -15.65 -1.88
C ASN A 209 -8.80 -15.83 -1.38
N ALA A 210 -9.58 -14.77 -1.39
CA ALA A 210 -10.99 -14.75 -1.00
C ALA A 210 -11.80 -13.96 -2.04
N ASP A 211 -12.28 -14.66 -3.06
CA ASP A 211 -13.03 -14.06 -4.17
C ASP A 211 -14.43 -13.63 -3.73
N ALA A 212 -14.85 -12.44 -4.17
CA ALA A 212 -16.19 -11.87 -3.97
C ALA A 212 -16.65 -11.79 -2.49
N THR A 213 -15.72 -11.54 -1.56
CA THR A 213 -16.01 -11.56 -0.11
C THR A 213 -15.80 -10.22 0.59
N HIS A 214 -15.17 -9.23 -0.06
CA HIS A 214 -14.79 -7.96 0.55
C HIS A 214 -15.26 -6.78 -0.29
N ASP A 215 -15.76 -5.77 0.39
CA ASP A 215 -16.16 -4.50 -0.21
C ASP A 215 -15.03 -3.46 -0.12
N ILE A 216 -15.03 -2.50 -1.06
CA ILE A 216 -14.25 -1.26 -0.98
C ILE A 216 -15.18 -0.16 -0.47
N GLY A 217 -15.07 0.17 0.81
CA GLY A 217 -16.00 1.07 1.50
C GLY A 217 -17.21 0.34 2.11
N TYR A 218 -18.15 1.11 2.62
CA TYR A 218 -19.40 0.60 3.22
C TYR A 218 -20.49 1.67 3.09
N THR A 219 -21.76 1.31 3.33
CA THR A 219 -22.92 2.18 3.12
C THR A 219 -22.78 3.58 3.71
N ASN A 220 -22.14 3.71 4.87
CA ASN A 220 -21.92 4.97 5.58
C ASN A 220 -20.45 5.44 5.62
N VAL A 221 -19.52 4.65 5.06
CA VAL A 221 -18.08 4.91 5.06
C VAL A 221 -17.54 4.66 3.66
N ARG A 222 -17.49 5.71 2.85
CA ARG A 222 -17.16 5.67 1.43
C ARG A 222 -15.80 6.29 1.16
N PHE A 223 -15.10 5.78 0.17
CA PHE A 223 -13.96 6.51 -0.39
C PHE A 223 -14.46 7.76 -1.13
N LYS A 224 -13.65 8.80 -1.15
CA LYS A 224 -14.01 10.05 -1.82
C LYS A 224 -13.98 9.87 -3.34
N ASP A 225 -12.85 9.47 -3.89
CA ASP A 225 -12.61 9.34 -5.32
C ASP A 225 -11.82 8.07 -5.62
N LEU A 226 -11.98 7.51 -6.82
CA LEU A 226 -11.20 6.41 -7.35
C LEU A 226 -10.55 6.84 -8.68
N TYR A 227 -9.21 6.87 -8.74
CA TYR A 227 -8.44 7.22 -9.93
C TYR A 227 -7.86 5.97 -10.57
N LEU A 228 -8.31 5.63 -11.77
CA LEU A 228 -7.86 4.48 -12.54
C LEU A 228 -7.42 4.94 -13.93
N SER A 229 -6.30 4.44 -14.43
CA SER A 229 -5.86 4.67 -15.82
C SER A 229 -6.52 3.73 -16.83
N GLY A 230 -7.21 2.70 -16.35
CA GLY A 230 -7.97 1.73 -17.16
C GLY A 230 -9.45 1.74 -16.79
N GLY A 231 -10.19 0.74 -17.18
CA GLY A 231 -11.61 0.61 -16.86
C GLY A 231 -11.87 -0.16 -15.57
N VAL A 232 -13.14 -0.28 -15.23
CA VAL A 232 -13.66 -1.08 -14.13
C VAL A 232 -14.38 -2.29 -14.69
N TYR A 233 -14.05 -3.50 -14.20
CA TYR A 233 -14.79 -4.71 -14.56
C TYR A 233 -15.97 -4.88 -13.59
N LEU A 234 -17.18 -4.97 -14.11
CA LEU A 234 -18.41 -5.10 -13.34
C LEU A 234 -19.11 -6.43 -13.65
N GLY A 235 -19.28 -7.26 -12.64
CA GLY A 235 -20.00 -8.53 -12.72
C GLY A 235 -19.26 -9.68 -13.38
N GLY A 236 -18.09 -9.46 -13.98
CA GLY A 236 -17.28 -10.49 -14.62
C GLY A 236 -15.92 -10.00 -15.06
N THR A 237 -15.05 -10.93 -15.52
CA THR A 237 -13.66 -10.62 -15.90
C THR A 237 -13.42 -10.56 -17.40
N GLY A 238 -14.45 -10.84 -18.22
CA GLY A 238 -14.38 -10.74 -19.68
C GLY A 238 -14.37 -9.31 -20.18
N ALA A 239 -13.84 -9.07 -21.37
CA ALA A 239 -13.74 -7.73 -21.98
C ALA A 239 -15.10 -7.01 -22.07
N GLY A 240 -16.20 -7.73 -22.28
CA GLY A 240 -17.55 -7.17 -22.31
C GLY A 240 -18.09 -6.65 -20.97
N ASN A 241 -17.40 -6.94 -19.87
CA ASN A 241 -17.74 -6.45 -18.53
C ASN A 241 -16.93 -5.21 -18.11
N LYS A 242 -16.03 -4.75 -18.97
CA LYS A 242 -15.20 -3.59 -18.70
C LYS A 242 -15.95 -2.31 -19.01
N LEU A 243 -16.22 -1.50 -17.99
CA LEU A 243 -16.66 -0.12 -18.14
C LEU A 243 -15.43 0.77 -18.32
N GLU A 244 -15.27 1.32 -19.49
CA GLU A 244 -14.14 2.19 -19.85
C GLU A 244 -14.59 3.33 -20.74
N ASP A 245 -13.73 4.32 -20.95
CA ASP A 245 -13.90 5.35 -21.95
C ASP A 245 -15.17 6.21 -21.72
N TYR A 246 -15.40 6.63 -20.46
CA TYR A 246 -16.43 7.60 -20.13
C TYR A 246 -15.93 9.01 -20.43
N GLU A 247 -16.69 9.75 -21.25
CA GLU A 247 -16.36 11.12 -21.63
C GLU A 247 -17.63 11.95 -21.82
N GLU A 248 -17.62 13.16 -21.33
CA GLU A 248 -18.65 14.18 -21.58
C GLU A 248 -18.01 15.43 -22.16
N GLY A 249 -18.75 16.08 -23.06
CA GLY A 249 -18.24 17.30 -23.65
C GLY A 249 -19.26 18.05 -24.50
N THR A 250 -18.77 19.06 -25.16
CA THR A 250 -19.53 19.86 -26.14
C THR A 250 -18.97 19.67 -27.52
N TRP A 251 -19.84 19.83 -28.51
CA TRP A 251 -19.49 19.81 -29.93
C TRP A 251 -20.21 20.93 -30.68
N THR A 252 -19.75 21.26 -31.86
CA THR A 252 -20.32 22.32 -32.67
C THR A 252 -21.02 21.71 -33.90
N PRO A 253 -22.35 21.61 -33.90
CA PRO A 253 -23.10 21.22 -35.07
C PRO A 253 -22.84 22.14 -36.24
N GLY A 254 -22.64 21.56 -37.41
CA GLY A 254 -22.64 22.23 -38.68
C GLY A 254 -23.74 21.68 -39.60
N ILE A 255 -24.04 22.34 -40.71
CA ILE A 255 -24.95 21.84 -41.72
C ILE A 255 -24.28 21.94 -43.09
N ARG A 256 -24.54 20.97 -43.98
CA ARG A 256 -24.20 21.04 -45.39
C ARG A 256 -25.34 20.53 -46.25
N PHE A 257 -25.39 20.99 -47.47
CA PHE A 257 -26.33 20.55 -48.49
C PHE A 257 -25.59 19.91 -49.67
N GLY A 258 -26.08 18.75 -50.11
CA GLY A 258 -25.41 17.95 -51.13
C GLY A 258 -24.03 17.47 -50.70
N ALA A 259 -23.08 17.41 -51.61
CA ALA A 259 -21.77 16.82 -51.37
C ALA A 259 -20.86 17.70 -50.50
N SER A 260 -20.90 19.02 -50.61
CA SER A 260 -19.85 19.88 -50.01
C SER A 260 -20.28 21.29 -49.61
N THR A 261 -21.49 21.79 -49.94
CA THR A 261 -21.84 23.18 -49.63
C THR A 261 -22.25 23.35 -48.17
N ALA A 262 -21.42 24.01 -47.41
CA ALA A 262 -21.71 24.32 -46.02
C ALA A 262 -22.71 25.48 -45.89
N GLY A 263 -23.78 25.27 -45.15
CA GLY A 263 -24.69 26.33 -44.70
C GLY A 263 -24.14 27.05 -43.46
N SER A 264 -24.73 28.21 -43.17
CA SER A 264 -24.43 28.94 -41.94
C SER A 264 -25.52 28.72 -40.89
N LEU A 265 -25.11 28.63 -39.63
CA LEU A 265 -26.01 28.40 -38.50
C LEU A 265 -25.89 29.51 -37.47
N THR A 266 -26.99 29.71 -36.70
CA THR A 266 -27.04 30.55 -35.49
C THR A 266 -27.67 29.75 -34.36
N GLY A 267 -27.49 30.21 -33.10
CA GLY A 267 -28.03 29.51 -31.91
C GLY A 267 -27.47 28.11 -31.75
N VAL A 268 -26.22 27.90 -32.16
CA VAL A 268 -25.58 26.58 -32.20
C VAL A 268 -25.19 26.12 -30.83
N GLY A 269 -25.64 24.92 -30.45
CA GLY A 269 -25.22 24.23 -29.22
C GLY A 269 -25.27 22.73 -29.43
N GLY A 270 -24.24 22.06 -28.89
CA GLY A 270 -24.19 20.60 -28.92
C GLY A 270 -23.48 20.07 -27.66
N SER A 271 -23.97 18.98 -27.08
CA SER A 271 -23.34 18.25 -26.02
C SER A 271 -23.33 16.76 -26.36
N TYR A 272 -22.40 16.03 -25.72
CA TYR A 272 -22.35 14.58 -25.88
C TYR A 272 -21.98 13.90 -24.56
N THR A 273 -22.37 12.63 -24.46
CA THR A 273 -21.90 11.68 -23.49
C THR A 273 -21.48 10.41 -24.21
N LYS A 274 -20.27 9.91 -23.93
CA LYS A 274 -19.73 8.66 -24.45
C LYS A 274 -19.53 7.68 -23.31
N ILE A 275 -20.00 6.45 -23.46
CA ILE A 275 -19.77 5.35 -22.52
C ILE A 275 -19.33 4.13 -23.34
N GLY A 276 -18.07 3.76 -23.22
CA GLY A 276 -17.49 2.76 -24.12
C GLY A 276 -17.66 3.19 -25.58
N ARG A 277 -18.34 2.36 -26.36
CA ARG A 277 -18.62 2.62 -27.78
C ARG A 277 -19.88 3.44 -28.02
N GLN A 278 -20.77 3.57 -27.06
CA GLN A 278 -22.03 4.30 -27.22
C GLN A 278 -21.81 5.80 -27.04
N VAL A 279 -22.23 6.56 -28.02
CA VAL A 279 -22.24 8.03 -28.03
C VAL A 279 -23.67 8.54 -28.15
N THR A 280 -24.07 9.34 -27.18
CA THR A 280 -25.34 10.10 -27.26
C THR A 280 -25.00 11.56 -27.42
N VAL A 281 -25.55 12.17 -28.48
CA VAL A 281 -25.39 13.60 -28.78
C VAL A 281 -26.72 14.31 -28.67
N ASN A 282 -26.69 15.58 -28.25
CA ASN A 282 -27.77 16.53 -28.33
C ASN A 282 -27.32 17.71 -29.19
N ALA A 283 -28.22 18.28 -29.97
CA ALA A 283 -27.94 19.46 -30.80
C ALA A 283 -29.14 20.39 -30.89
N ALA A 284 -28.84 21.67 -30.98
CA ALA A 284 -29.79 22.74 -31.33
C ALA A 284 -29.11 23.73 -32.25
N PHE A 285 -29.80 24.15 -33.29
CA PHE A 285 -29.33 25.19 -34.20
C PHE A 285 -30.46 25.74 -35.07
N SER A 286 -30.28 26.95 -35.59
CA SER A 286 -31.14 27.55 -36.60
C SER A 286 -30.35 27.81 -37.88
N VAL A 287 -30.92 27.53 -39.04
CA VAL A 287 -30.29 27.78 -40.35
C VAL A 287 -30.36 29.27 -40.68
N SER A 288 -29.20 29.94 -40.76
CA SER A 288 -29.12 31.36 -41.07
C SER A 288 -28.82 31.68 -42.55
N ASN A 289 -28.14 30.78 -43.26
CA ASN A 289 -27.84 30.92 -44.67
C ASN A 289 -27.61 29.54 -45.32
N LEU A 290 -28.16 29.33 -46.52
CA LEU A 290 -27.93 28.11 -47.30
C LEU A 290 -26.65 28.17 -48.13
N ASN A 291 -26.04 29.35 -48.30
CA ASN A 291 -24.84 29.59 -49.12
C ASN A 291 -24.90 29.01 -50.54
N GLY A 292 -26.09 28.99 -51.14
CA GLY A 292 -26.32 28.39 -52.44
C GLY A 292 -26.31 26.86 -52.50
N GLY A 293 -26.34 26.22 -51.34
CA GLY A 293 -26.36 24.75 -51.22
C GLY A 293 -27.66 24.17 -51.74
N SER A 294 -27.57 22.98 -52.33
CA SER A 294 -28.71 22.21 -52.84
C SER A 294 -28.50 20.72 -52.67
N GLY A 295 -29.61 19.96 -52.62
CA GLY A 295 -29.60 18.52 -52.41
C GLY A 295 -29.88 18.13 -50.94
N SER A 296 -29.55 16.90 -50.56
CA SER A 296 -29.80 16.38 -49.22
C SER A 296 -29.10 17.20 -48.15
N ALA A 297 -29.77 17.39 -47.02
CA ALA A 297 -29.24 18.08 -45.85
C ALA A 297 -28.53 17.10 -44.92
N TYR A 298 -27.34 17.49 -44.45
CA TYR A 298 -26.53 16.72 -43.52
C TYR A 298 -26.11 17.58 -42.34
N VAL A 299 -26.25 17.05 -41.13
CA VAL A 299 -25.61 17.59 -39.93
C VAL A 299 -24.17 17.10 -39.90
N THR A 300 -23.24 17.99 -39.61
CA THR A 300 -21.80 17.73 -39.63
C THR A 300 -21.17 18.06 -38.25
N GLY A 301 -19.92 17.65 -38.03
CA GLY A 301 -19.15 18.00 -36.84
C GLY A 301 -19.37 17.07 -35.66
N PHE A 302 -19.92 15.89 -35.86
CA PHE A 302 -20.06 14.89 -34.79
C PHE A 302 -18.73 14.64 -34.08
N PRO A 303 -18.70 14.49 -32.74
CA PRO A 303 -17.47 14.43 -31.96
C PRO A 303 -16.65 13.17 -32.23
N PHE A 304 -17.30 12.08 -32.61
CA PHE A 304 -16.65 10.79 -32.90
C PHE A 304 -17.19 10.23 -34.21
N ALA A 305 -16.34 9.55 -34.96
CA ALA A 305 -16.77 8.82 -36.15
C ALA A 305 -17.64 7.63 -35.73
N ALA A 306 -18.75 7.46 -36.45
CA ALA A 306 -19.59 6.28 -36.30
C ALA A 306 -18.84 5.03 -36.76
N GLY A 307 -19.08 3.90 -36.11
CA GLY A 307 -18.55 2.60 -36.49
C GLY A 307 -19.23 2.03 -37.76
N ASP A 308 -18.95 0.77 -37.99
CA ASP A 308 -19.61 -0.07 -39.02
C ASP A 308 -20.09 -1.34 -38.28
N THR A 309 -21.08 -1.17 -37.39
CA THR A 309 -21.56 -2.26 -36.53
C THR A 309 -22.80 -2.94 -37.07
N VAL A 310 -23.51 -2.29 -38.05
CA VAL A 310 -24.73 -2.79 -38.65
C VAL A 310 -24.47 -3.11 -40.12
N THR A 311 -24.25 -4.36 -40.42
CA THR A 311 -23.73 -4.87 -41.71
C THR A 311 -24.64 -4.68 -42.92
N SER A 312 -25.84 -4.15 -42.76
CA SER A 312 -26.82 -4.06 -43.89
C SER A 312 -27.33 -2.68 -44.19
N THR A 313 -26.90 -1.65 -43.47
CA THR A 313 -27.37 -0.27 -43.69
C THR A 313 -26.20 0.70 -43.68
N SER A 314 -26.29 1.80 -44.40
CA SER A 314 -25.31 2.89 -44.37
C SER A 314 -25.50 3.83 -43.17
N ILE A 315 -26.35 3.48 -42.22
CA ILE A 315 -26.68 4.28 -41.02
C ILE A 315 -26.37 3.49 -39.77
N GLU A 316 -25.54 4.06 -38.92
CA GLU A 316 -25.09 3.44 -37.65
C GLU A 316 -26.00 3.79 -36.46
N GLY A 317 -26.64 4.92 -36.47
CA GLY A 317 -27.56 5.36 -35.43
C GLY A 317 -28.62 6.32 -35.97
N GLN A 318 -29.81 6.27 -35.37
CA GLN A 318 -30.94 7.12 -35.78
C GLN A 318 -31.58 7.79 -34.57
N GLY A 319 -32.11 8.99 -34.77
CA GLY A 319 -32.87 9.74 -33.80
C GLY A 319 -34.00 10.55 -34.45
N LEU A 320 -35.01 10.86 -33.65
CA LEU A 320 -36.05 11.78 -34.07
C LEU A 320 -35.60 13.21 -33.77
N ILE A 321 -35.98 14.14 -34.70
CA ILE A 321 -35.89 15.56 -34.43
C ILE A 321 -37.12 15.90 -33.58
N GLY A 322 -36.90 16.15 -32.31
CA GLY A 322 -37.96 16.35 -31.32
C GLY A 322 -38.59 17.74 -31.38
N TYR A 323 -37.89 18.70 -32.00
CA TYR A 323 -38.42 20.04 -32.27
C TYR A 323 -37.92 20.55 -33.60
N TYR A 324 -38.83 21.09 -34.38
CA TYR A 324 -38.51 21.82 -35.60
C TYR A 324 -39.57 22.93 -35.86
N SER A 325 -39.15 24.08 -36.39
CA SER A 325 -40.00 25.16 -36.82
C SER A 325 -39.46 25.85 -38.09
N ASP A 326 -40.27 26.66 -38.69
CA ASP A 326 -39.93 27.47 -39.89
C ASP A 326 -39.33 26.66 -41.04
N ILE A 327 -39.78 25.42 -41.20
CA ILE A 327 -39.40 24.54 -42.29
C ILE A 327 -40.24 24.89 -43.58
N GLY A 328 -39.62 24.69 -44.74
CA GLY A 328 -40.18 25.13 -46.04
C GLY A 328 -41.31 24.28 -46.63
N GLU A 329 -41.67 23.17 -45.96
CA GLU A 329 -42.69 22.23 -46.47
C GLU A 329 -43.41 21.53 -45.33
N SER A 330 -44.62 21.01 -45.59
CA SER A 330 -45.36 20.22 -44.61
C SER A 330 -44.78 18.81 -44.49
N VAL A 331 -44.43 18.41 -43.30
CA VAL A 331 -43.92 17.07 -42.98
C VAL A 331 -44.70 16.47 -41.81
N SER A 332 -44.81 15.16 -41.76
CA SER A 332 -45.41 14.43 -40.62
C SER A 332 -44.43 14.24 -39.48
N GLY A 333 -43.13 14.42 -39.70
CA GLY A 333 -42.05 14.30 -38.75
C GLY A 333 -40.69 14.44 -39.42
N MET A 334 -39.65 14.52 -38.60
CA MET A 334 -38.29 14.57 -39.09
C MET A 334 -37.38 13.64 -38.23
N GLY A 335 -36.32 13.16 -38.85
CA GLY A 335 -35.32 12.32 -38.21
C GLY A 335 -33.91 12.65 -38.67
N VAL A 336 -32.95 12.10 -37.99
CA VAL A 336 -31.53 12.24 -38.29
C VAL A 336 -30.85 10.89 -38.14
N GLY A 337 -29.98 10.53 -39.10
CA GLY A 337 -29.23 9.25 -39.03
C GLY A 337 -27.77 9.44 -39.35
N VAL A 338 -26.91 8.97 -38.44
CA VAL A 338 -25.45 9.03 -38.60
C VAL A 338 -24.99 7.99 -39.60
N LEU A 339 -24.19 8.42 -40.58
CA LEU A 339 -23.64 7.54 -41.59
C LEU A 339 -22.45 6.74 -41.04
N GLN A 340 -22.39 5.48 -41.45
CA GLN A 340 -21.26 4.58 -41.07
C GLN A 340 -19.91 5.17 -41.47
N ASN A 341 -18.89 4.90 -40.63
CA ASN A 341 -17.51 5.34 -40.86
C ASN A 341 -17.34 6.86 -41.01
N GLY A 342 -18.32 7.65 -40.54
CA GLY A 342 -18.32 9.09 -40.73
C GLY A 342 -18.69 9.92 -39.52
N THR A 343 -18.49 11.22 -39.64
CA THR A 343 -18.87 12.25 -38.66
C THR A 343 -20.00 13.13 -39.17
N VAL A 344 -20.89 12.54 -39.96
CA VAL A 344 -22.04 13.26 -40.59
C VAL A 344 -23.31 12.44 -40.43
N ALA A 345 -24.44 13.14 -40.30
CA ALA A 345 -25.75 12.51 -40.25
C ALA A 345 -26.65 13.11 -41.34
N GLU A 346 -27.37 12.27 -42.04
CA GLU A 346 -28.38 12.70 -42.98
C GLU A 346 -29.68 13.08 -42.27
N VAL A 347 -30.32 14.16 -42.69
CA VAL A 347 -31.60 14.60 -42.16
C VAL A 347 -32.71 14.03 -43.04
N TYR A 348 -33.69 13.37 -42.40
CA TYR A 348 -34.85 12.77 -43.09
C TYR A 348 -36.13 13.54 -42.78
N LYS A 349 -37.06 13.51 -43.72
CA LYS A 349 -38.45 13.94 -43.52
C LYS A 349 -39.41 12.77 -43.75
N TYR A 350 -40.47 12.76 -42.98
CA TYR A 350 -41.54 11.78 -43.08
C TYR A 350 -42.78 12.48 -43.63
N ASN A 351 -43.37 11.95 -44.68
CA ASN A 351 -44.60 12.43 -45.30
C ASN A 351 -45.68 11.34 -45.18
N SER A 352 -46.93 11.71 -45.34
CA SER A 352 -48.06 10.78 -45.25
C SER A 352 -48.03 9.63 -46.27
N SER A 353 -47.27 9.77 -47.35
CA SER A 353 -47.18 8.82 -48.48
C SER A 353 -45.86 8.05 -48.55
N THR A 354 -44.84 8.43 -47.79
CA THR A 354 -43.50 7.81 -47.82
C THR A 354 -42.88 7.78 -46.44
N ILE A 355 -42.21 6.68 -46.14
CA ILE A 355 -41.67 6.41 -44.79
C ILE A 355 -40.48 7.29 -44.48
N SER A 356 -39.61 7.60 -45.46
CA SER A 356 -38.53 8.57 -45.29
C SER A 356 -38.00 9.07 -46.65
N ASN A 357 -37.73 10.35 -46.74
CA ASN A 357 -36.97 10.97 -47.83
C ASN A 357 -35.91 11.87 -47.23
N ALA A 358 -34.79 12.06 -47.93
CA ALA A 358 -33.81 13.05 -47.52
C ALA A 358 -34.46 14.45 -47.45
N ALA A 359 -34.27 15.12 -46.32
CA ALA A 359 -34.61 16.54 -46.23
C ALA A 359 -33.62 17.34 -47.13
N THR A 360 -34.08 18.38 -47.75
CA THR A 360 -33.27 19.19 -48.65
C THR A 360 -33.23 20.65 -48.20
N GLN A 361 -32.58 21.51 -48.97
CA GLN A 361 -32.60 22.97 -48.75
C GLN A 361 -34.02 23.57 -48.83
N THR A 362 -34.99 22.90 -49.45
CA THR A 362 -36.39 23.33 -49.43
C THR A 362 -37.09 22.95 -48.13
N THR A 363 -36.65 21.89 -47.47
CA THR A 363 -37.13 21.50 -46.14
C THR A 363 -36.48 22.36 -45.06
N LEU A 364 -35.14 22.44 -45.05
CA LEU A 364 -34.37 23.21 -44.10
C LEU A 364 -33.98 24.57 -44.68
N GLN A 365 -34.97 25.42 -44.92
CA GLN A 365 -34.77 26.78 -45.40
C GLN A 365 -34.13 27.72 -44.37
N VAL A 366 -33.79 28.94 -44.75
CA VAL A 366 -33.36 29.98 -43.83
C VAL A 366 -34.45 30.24 -42.79
N GLY A 367 -34.09 30.21 -41.52
CA GLY A 367 -34.99 30.32 -40.37
C GLY A 367 -35.34 28.97 -39.73
N ALA A 368 -35.14 27.83 -40.39
CA ALA A 368 -35.45 26.53 -39.83
C ALA A 368 -34.70 26.29 -38.51
N ASP A 369 -35.41 26.07 -37.41
CA ASP A 369 -34.87 25.73 -36.08
C ASP A 369 -35.00 24.22 -35.86
N ILE A 370 -33.93 23.56 -35.47
CA ILE A 370 -33.83 22.12 -35.36
C ILE A 370 -33.22 21.77 -33.99
N ARG A 371 -33.87 20.81 -33.26
CA ARG A 371 -33.35 20.24 -32.01
C ARG A 371 -33.56 18.74 -32.01
N PHE A 372 -32.47 18.01 -31.72
CA PHE A 372 -32.51 16.55 -31.69
C PHE A 372 -31.61 15.94 -30.64
N SER A 373 -31.90 14.69 -30.29
CA SER A 373 -31.03 13.77 -29.57
C SER A 373 -30.86 12.52 -30.40
N LEU A 374 -29.66 11.99 -30.44
CA LEU A 374 -29.28 10.83 -31.24
C LEU A 374 -28.26 9.98 -30.51
N THR A 375 -28.42 8.66 -30.59
CA THR A 375 -27.43 7.70 -30.10
C THR A 375 -26.88 6.89 -31.27
N TYR A 376 -25.55 6.71 -31.27
CA TYR A 376 -24.83 5.89 -32.24
C TYR A 376 -23.64 5.18 -31.59
N PHE A 377 -22.99 4.25 -32.31
CA PHE A 377 -21.83 3.51 -31.80
C PHE A 377 -20.59 3.85 -32.61
N THR A 378 -19.46 4.00 -31.93
CA THR A 378 -18.13 4.13 -32.54
C THR A 378 -17.54 2.75 -32.87
N ALA A 379 -16.47 2.72 -33.65
CA ALA A 379 -15.75 1.50 -34.00
C ALA A 379 -15.15 0.80 -32.78
#